data_840e8390b9c2b85dc9d7ad12d4dec378
#
_entry.id   840e8390b9c2b85dc9d7ad12d4dec378
#
_cell.length_a   1.000
_cell.length_b   1.000
_cell.length_c   1.000
_cell.angle_alpha   90.00
_cell.angle_beta   90.00
_cell.angle_gamma   90.00
#
_symmetry.space_group_name_H-M   'P 1'
#
loop_
_entity.id
_entity.type
_entity.pdbx_description
1 polymer ?
#
loop_
_entity_poly.entity_id
_entity_poly.type
_entity_poly.pdbx_seq_one_letter_code
_entity_poly.pdbx_strand_id
1 'polypeptide(L)'
;MDSETFKASRWTKGNHLFRTVIEVTDRAIVRHKRSWFSKDEMSISIGKVASVHIKTGLIWSDIVIESTGGTDPFVSHGHKKADAQRIRELVENAQGDLTDQEKIKLS
;
A
#
# COMPACT_ATOMS: atom_id res chain seq x y z
N MET A 1 -4.81 15.31 -8.60
CA MET A 1 -4.63 14.29 -7.56
C MET A 1 -3.43 13.45 -7.90
N ASP A 2 -2.41 13.54 -7.08
CA ASP A 2 -1.19 12.82 -7.35
C ASP A 2 -1.30 11.38 -6.83
N SER A 3 -0.96 10.43 -7.68
CA SER A 3 -0.85 9.04 -7.27
C SER A 3 0.52 8.52 -7.66
N GLU A 4 1.06 7.61 -6.84
CA GLU A 4 2.29 6.91 -7.15
C GLU A 4 2.01 5.43 -7.23
N THR A 5 2.63 4.77 -8.20
CA THR A 5 2.44 3.36 -8.49
C THR A 5 3.75 2.60 -8.29
N PHE A 6 3.69 1.48 -7.58
CA PHE A 6 4.83 0.65 -7.25
C PHE A 6 4.59 -0.77 -7.70
N LYS A 7 5.50 -1.33 -8.48
CA LYS A 7 5.38 -2.70 -8.99
C LYS A 7 6.34 -3.63 -8.26
N ALA A 8 5.83 -4.78 -7.83
CA ALA A 8 6.66 -5.82 -7.24
C ALA A 8 7.62 -6.41 -8.28
N SER A 9 8.72 -7.00 -7.83
CA SER A 9 9.68 -7.63 -8.72
C SER A 9 9.11 -8.93 -9.29
N ARG A 10 9.35 -9.20 -10.57
CA ARG A 10 8.97 -10.45 -11.23
C ARG A 10 9.72 -11.66 -10.68
N TRP A 11 10.86 -11.42 -10.04
CA TRP A 11 11.71 -12.48 -9.51
C TRP A 11 11.26 -12.98 -8.14
N THR A 12 10.20 -12.39 -7.57
CA THR A 12 9.66 -12.81 -6.29
C THR A 12 8.50 -13.78 -6.49
N LYS A 13 8.28 -14.65 -5.49
CA LYS A 13 7.23 -15.64 -5.52
C LYS A 13 5.86 -14.98 -5.70
N GLY A 14 5.08 -15.49 -6.65
CA GLY A 14 3.75 -14.96 -6.95
C GLY A 14 3.73 -13.82 -7.94
N ASN A 15 4.90 -13.32 -8.38
CA ASN A 15 5.00 -12.16 -9.28
C ASN A 15 5.62 -12.47 -10.64
N HIS A 16 5.77 -13.76 -10.99
CA HIS A 16 6.46 -14.17 -12.22
C HIS A 16 5.75 -13.73 -13.50
N LEU A 17 4.45 -13.96 -13.58
CA LEU A 17 3.65 -13.64 -14.75
C LEU A 17 2.92 -12.30 -14.59
N PHE A 18 2.31 -12.11 -13.43
CA PHE A 18 1.53 -10.91 -13.14
C PHE A 18 2.07 -10.27 -11.88
N ARG A 19 2.69 -9.12 -12.05
CA ARG A 19 3.28 -8.38 -10.92
C ARG A 19 2.18 -7.75 -10.07
N THR A 20 2.35 -7.81 -8.75
CA THR A 20 1.49 -7.06 -7.83
C THR A 20 1.84 -5.58 -7.96
N VAL A 21 0.83 -4.74 -8.08
CA VAL A 21 0.98 -3.30 -8.21
C VAL A 21 0.28 -2.63 -7.04
N ILE A 22 0.98 -1.72 -6.37
CA ILE A 22 0.41 -0.89 -5.32
C ILE A 22 0.32 0.54 -5.82
N GLU A 23 -0.86 1.11 -5.72
CA GLU A 23 -1.11 2.51 -6.03
C GLU A 23 -1.44 3.24 -4.75
N VAL A 24 -0.75 4.36 -4.48
CA VAL A 24 -1.01 5.20 -3.32
C VAL A 24 -1.53 6.54 -3.79
N THR A 25 -2.72 6.89 -3.33
CA THR A 25 -3.31 8.20 -3.59
C THR A 25 -3.43 8.95 -2.26
N ASP A 26 -3.89 10.20 -2.30
CA ASP A 26 -4.14 10.98 -1.10
C ASP A 26 -5.32 10.43 -0.25
N ARG A 27 -6.12 9.53 -0.81
CA ARG A 27 -7.32 8.99 -0.17
C ARG A 27 -7.26 7.51 0.15
N ALA A 28 -6.48 6.74 -0.61
CA ALA A 28 -6.49 5.28 -0.49
C ALA A 28 -5.16 4.68 -0.90
N ILE A 29 -4.94 3.45 -0.40
CA ILE A 29 -3.89 2.59 -0.91
C ILE A 29 -4.57 1.39 -1.56
N VAL A 30 -4.19 1.05 -2.79
CA VAL A 30 -4.85 0.03 -3.59
C VAL A 30 -3.83 -1.00 -4.06
N ARG A 31 -4.16 -2.27 -3.88
CA ARG A 31 -3.36 -3.37 -4.41
C ARG A 31 -4.08 -3.97 -5.60
N HIS A 32 -3.41 -4.02 -6.74
CA HIS A 32 -3.91 -4.64 -7.98
C HIS A 32 -3.13 -5.91 -8.24
N LYS A 33 -3.81 -7.03 -8.40
CA LYS A 33 -3.20 -8.27 -8.81
C LYS A 33 -4.08 -8.95 -9.86
N ARG A 34 -3.45 -9.32 -10.98
CA ARG A 34 -4.17 -9.97 -12.09
C ARG A 34 -3.77 -11.44 -12.17
N SER A 35 -4.67 -12.25 -12.71
CA SER A 35 -4.41 -13.61 -13.13
C SER A 35 -4.95 -13.77 -14.55
N TRP A 36 -4.81 -14.99 -15.11
CA TRP A 36 -5.25 -15.24 -16.49
C TRP A 36 -6.75 -14.95 -16.69
N PHE A 37 -7.56 -15.21 -15.70
CA PHE A 37 -9.02 -15.15 -15.82
C PHE A 37 -9.66 -14.20 -14.82
N SER A 38 -8.89 -13.55 -13.98
CA SER A 38 -9.45 -12.68 -12.95
C SER A 38 -8.55 -11.49 -12.66
N LYS A 39 -9.15 -10.51 -12.01
CA LYS A 39 -8.46 -9.32 -11.53
C LYS A 39 -8.85 -9.15 -10.06
N ASP A 40 -7.87 -9.15 -9.18
CA ASP A 40 -8.08 -8.92 -7.75
C ASP A 40 -7.63 -7.51 -7.39
N GLU A 41 -8.48 -6.78 -6.72
CA GLU A 41 -8.21 -5.42 -6.32
C GLU A 41 -8.67 -5.22 -4.88
N MET A 42 -7.74 -4.79 -4.03
CA MET A 42 -8.02 -4.52 -2.62
C MET A 42 -7.66 -3.09 -2.31
N SER A 43 -8.58 -2.35 -1.71
CA SER A 43 -8.39 -0.95 -1.38
C SER A 43 -8.65 -0.69 0.09
N ILE A 44 -7.79 0.13 0.70
CA ILE A 44 -7.98 0.61 2.07
C ILE A 44 -7.91 2.13 2.06
N SER A 45 -8.93 2.75 2.64
CA SER A 45 -8.93 4.22 2.81
C SER A 45 -7.78 4.64 3.72
N ILE A 46 -7.09 5.71 3.38
CA ILE A 46 -5.97 6.22 4.18
C ILE A 46 -6.38 6.44 5.64
N GLY A 47 -7.58 6.98 5.86
CA GLY A 47 -8.07 7.23 7.21
C GLY A 47 -8.34 5.96 8.03
N LYS A 48 -8.43 4.80 7.37
CA LYS A 48 -8.64 3.52 8.05
C LYS A 48 -7.39 2.69 8.20
N VAL A 49 -6.24 3.18 7.78
CA VAL A 49 -4.98 2.48 7.96
C VAL A 49 -4.55 2.61 9.43
N ALA A 50 -4.44 1.48 10.11
CA ALA A 50 -3.99 1.44 11.50
C ALA A 50 -2.47 1.40 11.60
N SER A 51 -1.82 0.61 10.74
CA SER A 51 -0.36 0.48 10.76
C SER A 51 0.17 0.04 9.41
N VAL A 52 1.42 0.41 9.13
CA VAL A 52 2.18 -0.04 7.97
C VAL A 52 3.42 -0.76 8.49
N HIS A 53 3.51 -2.06 8.25
CA HIS A 53 4.67 -2.86 8.62
C HIS A 53 5.48 -3.21 7.38
N ILE A 54 6.77 -2.99 7.44
CA ILE A 54 7.68 -3.36 6.36
C ILE A 54 8.62 -4.44 6.89
N LYS A 55 8.54 -5.63 6.29
CA LYS A 55 9.46 -6.73 6.60
C LYS A 55 10.58 -6.70 5.58
N THR A 56 11.74 -6.23 6.00
CA THR A 56 12.89 -6.07 5.12
C THR A 56 13.71 -7.35 5.10
N GLY A 57 13.79 -7.98 3.92
CA GLY A 57 14.66 -9.13 3.70
C GLY A 57 16.03 -8.70 3.18
N LEU A 58 16.79 -9.65 2.65
CA LEU A 58 18.12 -9.36 2.09
C LEU A 58 18.03 -8.49 0.84
N ILE A 59 17.07 -8.78 -0.04
CA ILE A 59 16.93 -8.09 -1.33
C ILE A 59 15.59 -7.36 -1.44
N TRP A 60 14.51 -8.01 -1.00
CA TRP A 60 13.15 -7.50 -1.16
C TRP A 60 12.50 -7.20 0.17
N SER A 61 11.46 -6.39 0.12
CA SER A 61 10.65 -6.08 1.30
C SER A 61 9.20 -6.51 1.07
N ASP A 62 8.57 -6.96 2.15
CA ASP A 62 7.13 -7.23 2.16
C ASP A 62 6.43 -6.10 2.91
N ILE A 63 5.23 -5.76 2.44
CA ILE A 63 4.44 -4.69 3.03
C ILE A 63 3.17 -5.29 3.61
N VAL A 64 2.89 -5.01 4.88
CA VAL A 64 1.68 -5.44 5.56
C VAL A 64 0.97 -4.20 6.11
N ILE A 65 -0.25 -3.97 5.68
CA ILE A 65 -1.04 -2.82 6.12
C ILE A 65 -2.27 -3.33 6.86
N GLU A 66 -2.42 -2.93 8.11
CA GLU A 66 -3.55 -3.28 8.93
C GLU A 66 -4.55 -2.12 8.97
N SER A 67 -5.84 -2.46 8.95
CA SER A 67 -6.91 -1.47 9.00
C SER A 67 -7.57 -1.45 10.37
N THR A 68 -8.22 -0.34 10.69
CA THR A 68 -8.94 -0.17 11.97
C THR A 68 -10.28 -0.91 11.99
N GLY A 69 -10.78 -1.37 10.84
CA GLY A 69 -12.09 -1.98 10.73
C GLY A 69 -12.14 -3.49 10.98
N GLY A 70 -11.04 -4.12 11.38
CA GLY A 70 -11.00 -5.55 11.64
C GLY A 70 -11.05 -6.43 10.39
N THR A 71 -10.78 -5.87 9.22
CA THR A 71 -10.65 -6.64 7.99
C THR A 71 -9.28 -7.32 7.91
N ASP A 72 -9.16 -8.27 6.99
CA ASP A 72 -7.90 -8.96 6.76
C ASP A 72 -6.78 -7.97 6.40
N PRO A 73 -5.55 -8.23 6.86
CA PRO A 73 -4.43 -7.36 6.51
C PRO A 73 -4.20 -7.31 4.99
N PHE A 74 -3.83 -6.14 4.53
CA PHE A 74 -3.38 -5.94 3.16
C PHE A 74 -1.92 -6.37 3.10
N VAL A 75 -1.61 -7.38 2.28
CA VAL A 75 -0.26 -7.92 2.18
C VAL A 75 0.23 -7.87 0.75
N SER A 76 1.46 -7.40 0.56
CA SER A 76 2.10 -7.39 -0.75
C SER A 76 3.58 -7.77 -0.60
N HIS A 77 4.05 -8.66 -1.44
CA HIS A 77 5.40 -9.24 -1.36
C HIS A 77 6.28 -8.77 -2.50
N GLY A 78 7.57 -8.69 -2.23
CA GLY A 78 8.57 -8.58 -3.27
C GLY A 78 8.81 -7.19 -3.81
N HIS A 79 8.64 -6.18 -3.00
CA HIS A 79 8.91 -4.80 -3.39
C HIS A 79 10.36 -4.42 -3.11
N LYS A 80 10.90 -3.49 -3.90
CA LYS A 80 12.21 -2.91 -3.60
C LYS A 80 12.15 -2.20 -2.26
N LYS A 81 13.25 -2.27 -1.50
CA LYS A 81 13.32 -1.64 -0.18
C LYS A 81 13.00 -0.16 -0.21
N ALA A 82 13.51 0.56 -1.21
CA ALA A 82 13.24 1.99 -1.37
C ALA A 82 11.77 2.25 -1.66
N ASP A 83 11.12 1.40 -2.47
CA ASP A 83 9.69 1.53 -2.76
C ASP A 83 8.84 1.29 -1.53
N ALA A 84 9.19 0.29 -0.72
CA ALA A 84 8.47 0.01 0.53
C ALA A 84 8.53 1.20 1.48
N GLN A 85 9.69 1.81 1.64
CA GLN A 85 9.85 3.00 2.48
C GLN A 85 9.06 4.19 1.91
N ARG A 86 9.06 4.34 0.60
CA ARG A 86 8.30 5.42 -0.05
C ARG A 86 6.80 5.25 0.14
N ILE A 87 6.30 4.03 0.02
CA ILE A 87 4.88 3.73 0.28
C ILE A 87 4.50 4.12 1.70
N ARG A 88 5.30 3.73 2.67
CA ARG A 88 5.06 4.08 4.07
C ARG A 88 5.05 5.59 4.27
N GLU A 89 6.01 6.29 3.70
CA GLU A 89 6.10 7.75 3.77
C GLU A 89 4.87 8.42 3.18
N LEU A 90 4.42 7.97 2.01
CA LEU A 90 3.24 8.52 1.35
C LEU A 90 1.97 8.31 2.19
N VAL A 91 1.81 7.12 2.77
CA VAL A 91 0.66 6.83 3.63
C VAL A 91 0.68 7.71 4.87
N GLU A 92 1.82 7.83 5.53
CA GLU A 92 1.96 8.68 6.72
C GLU A 92 1.69 10.14 6.41
N ASN A 93 2.19 10.64 5.28
CA ASN A 93 1.93 12.02 4.86
C ASN A 93 0.45 12.26 4.57
N ALA A 94 -0.20 11.31 3.90
CA ALA A 94 -1.62 11.43 3.59
C ALA A 94 -2.47 11.39 4.88
N GLN A 95 -2.09 10.59 5.86
CA GLN A 95 -2.77 10.56 7.15
C GLN A 95 -2.60 11.89 7.90
N GLY A 96 -1.41 12.48 7.84
CA GLY A 96 -1.17 13.79 8.43
C GLY A 96 -2.04 14.87 7.81
N ASP A 97 -2.19 14.88 6.49
CA ASP A 97 -3.03 15.82 5.77
C ASP A 97 -4.50 15.68 6.16
N LEU A 98 -5.00 14.45 6.31
CA LEU A 98 -6.37 14.23 6.75
C LEU A 98 -6.62 14.76 8.16
N THR A 99 -5.67 14.55 9.07
CA THR A 99 -5.75 15.05 10.43
C THR A 99 -5.80 16.57 10.45
N ASP A 100 -4.98 17.22 9.64
CA ASP A 100 -4.97 18.67 9.54
C ASP A 100 -6.28 19.21 8.99
N GLN A 101 -6.88 18.56 8.01
CA GLN A 101 -8.18 18.93 7.47
C GLN A 101 -9.28 18.79 8.51
N GLU A 102 -9.24 17.76 9.33
CA GLU A 102 -10.19 17.56 10.43
C GLU A 102 -10.07 18.69 11.47
N LYS A 103 -8.86 19.08 11.81
CA LYS A 103 -8.63 20.19 12.74
C LYS A 103 -9.21 21.51 12.21
N ILE A 104 -9.07 21.75 10.93
CA ILE A 104 -9.63 22.95 10.29
C ILE A 104 -11.15 22.94 10.35
N LYS A 105 -11.78 21.78 10.15
CA LYS A 105 -13.23 21.66 10.20
C LYS A 105 -13.80 21.87 11.61
N LEU A 106 -13.03 21.54 12.64
CA LEU A 106 -13.47 21.66 14.03
C LEU A 106 -13.21 23.04 14.62
N SER A 107 -12.43 23.85 13.96
CA SER A 107 -12.17 25.21 14.36
C SER A 107 -13.05 26.21 13.59
#